data_16d0f0dfa9f8c4528f5edde707597a01
#
_entry.id   16d0f0dfa9f8c4528f5edde707597a01
#
_cell.length_a   1.000
_cell.length_b   1.000
_cell.length_c   1.000
_cell.angle_alpha   90.00
_cell.angle_beta   90.00
_cell.angle_gamma   90.00
#
_symmetry.space_group_name_H-M   'P 1'
#
loop_
_entity.id
_entity.type
_entity.pdbx_description
1 polymer ?
#
loop_
_entity_poly.entity_id
_entity_poly.type
_entity_poly.pdbx_seq_one_letter_code
_entity_poly.pdbx_strand_id
1 'polypeptide(L)'
;MRIKLNERDVEVPESITLHALRDAFKPGADVVIHNGFPQSGDVTLKEGDEVVLIKRGEVPPPEELEALMMARHTPGVHQKVKAARIGIAGLGGLGSSVAVALARVGIGVLVIADFDVVEPSNLNRQQYFVEQIGMSKVEAMKENLARINPYVQVEGHEVVLDRENIPQIFASTPIIVEAFDKAEMKEMIITTVLEKMPGHVIVAASGLAGYGPSNAIRTEKISPNLYIVGDQLSAARPGQGLMAPRVGIAAHHQANLVLRLILGVEEDEPHVP
;
A
#
# COMPACT_ATOMS: atom_id res chain seq x y z
N MET A 1 -27.86 11.34 23.13
CA MET A 1 -27.54 9.94 22.83
C MET A 1 -26.25 9.85 22.05
N ARG A 2 -25.53 8.73 22.13
CA ARG A 2 -24.27 8.50 21.41
C ARG A 2 -24.52 7.63 20.18
N ILE A 3 -23.99 8.04 19.05
CA ILE A 3 -24.02 7.31 17.77
C ILE A 3 -22.63 7.25 17.17
N LYS A 4 -22.44 6.41 16.17
CA LYS A 4 -21.21 6.35 15.40
C LYS A 4 -21.41 7.05 14.04
N LEU A 5 -20.76 8.19 13.84
CA LEU A 5 -20.83 8.95 12.60
C LEU A 5 -19.47 8.93 11.89
N ASN A 6 -19.43 8.40 10.67
CA ASN A 6 -18.17 8.22 9.90
C ASN A 6 -17.06 7.61 10.78
N GLU A 7 -17.39 6.51 11.46
CA GLU A 7 -16.54 5.74 12.38
C GLU A 7 -16.06 6.49 13.65
N ARG A 8 -16.66 7.66 13.96
CA ARG A 8 -16.38 8.42 15.19
C ARG A 8 -17.57 8.42 16.10
N ASP A 9 -17.33 8.28 17.41
CA ASP A 9 -18.35 8.47 18.41
C ASP A 9 -18.76 9.95 18.50
N VAL A 10 -20.05 10.24 18.34
CA VAL A 10 -20.61 11.58 18.37
C VAL A 10 -21.81 11.60 19.31
N GLU A 11 -21.87 12.62 20.16
CA GLU A 11 -23.06 12.90 20.96
C GLU A 11 -24.04 13.77 20.17
N VAL A 12 -25.28 13.33 20.08
CA VAL A 12 -26.34 14.00 19.35
C VAL A 12 -27.60 14.10 20.22
N PRO A 13 -28.51 15.07 19.92
CA PRO A 13 -29.80 15.17 20.64
C PRO A 13 -30.59 13.87 20.53
N GLU A 14 -31.31 13.56 21.59
CA GLU A 14 -32.34 12.52 21.54
C GLU A 14 -33.40 12.86 20.48
N SER A 15 -33.83 11.86 19.72
CA SER A 15 -34.81 12.01 18.63
C SER A 15 -34.30 12.76 17.39
N ILE A 16 -32.98 12.94 17.21
CA ILE A 16 -32.47 13.48 15.94
C ILE A 16 -32.82 12.52 14.79
N THR A 17 -33.21 13.10 13.65
CA THR A 17 -33.46 12.30 12.46
C THR A 17 -32.22 12.21 11.58
N LEU A 18 -32.22 11.23 10.70
CA LEU A 18 -31.13 10.98 9.77
C LEU A 18 -30.85 12.19 8.87
N HIS A 19 -31.91 12.86 8.38
CA HIS A 19 -31.76 14.07 7.56
C HIS A 19 -31.26 15.25 8.40
N ALA A 20 -31.77 15.43 9.63
CA ALA A 20 -31.27 16.47 10.53
C ALA A 20 -29.78 16.26 10.86
N LEU A 21 -29.37 15.02 11.11
CA LEU A 21 -27.96 14.67 11.30
C LEU A 21 -27.12 15.02 10.07
N ARG A 22 -27.58 14.62 8.88
CA ARG A 22 -26.90 14.93 7.62
C ARG A 22 -26.72 16.45 7.44
N ASP A 23 -27.79 17.20 7.63
CA ASP A 23 -27.78 18.65 7.40
C ASP A 23 -26.91 19.41 8.43
N ALA A 24 -26.77 18.86 9.65
CA ALA A 24 -25.94 19.42 10.70
C ALA A 24 -24.44 19.10 10.51
N PHE A 25 -24.09 17.88 10.11
CA PHE A 25 -22.69 17.41 10.11
C PHE A 25 -22.06 17.35 8.71
N LYS A 26 -22.82 17.05 7.68
CA LYS A 26 -22.32 16.99 6.29
C LYS A 26 -23.41 17.45 5.32
N PRO A 27 -23.72 18.78 5.29
CA PRO A 27 -24.73 19.31 4.39
C PRO A 27 -24.35 19.02 2.93
N GLY A 28 -25.29 18.46 2.18
CA GLY A 28 -25.07 18.05 0.80
C GLY A 28 -24.50 16.65 0.64
N ALA A 29 -24.41 15.83 1.69
CA ALA A 29 -24.18 14.39 1.53
C ALA A 29 -25.33 13.79 0.71
N ASP A 30 -24.98 13.11 -0.37
CA ASP A 30 -25.90 12.52 -1.33
C ASP A 30 -26.02 11.00 -1.21
N VAL A 31 -25.15 10.38 -0.38
CA VAL A 31 -25.27 8.99 0.02
C VAL A 31 -25.27 8.92 1.54
N VAL A 32 -26.30 8.29 2.08
CA VAL A 32 -26.47 8.07 3.51
C VAL A 32 -26.61 6.57 3.76
N ILE A 33 -25.75 6.03 4.63
CA ILE A 33 -25.78 4.63 5.03
C ILE A 33 -26.15 4.59 6.52
N HIS A 34 -27.17 3.84 6.89
CA HIS A 34 -27.61 3.65 8.25
C HIS A 34 -27.54 2.16 8.62
N ASN A 35 -26.78 1.84 9.65
CA ASN A 35 -26.56 0.47 10.12
C ASN A 35 -26.16 -0.49 8.97
N GLY A 36 -25.27 -0.03 8.08
CA GLY A 36 -24.75 -0.80 6.95
C GLY A 36 -25.62 -0.81 5.69
N PHE A 37 -26.80 -0.17 5.71
CA PHE A 37 -27.73 -0.14 4.55
C PHE A 37 -27.93 1.27 4.00
N PRO A 38 -27.88 1.45 2.65
CA PRO A 38 -28.26 2.73 2.02
C PRO A 38 -29.68 3.15 2.41
N GLN A 39 -29.84 4.40 2.81
CA GLN A 39 -31.11 4.95 3.28
C GLN A 39 -31.48 6.23 2.52
N SER A 40 -32.69 6.27 1.99
CA SER A 40 -33.24 7.46 1.31
C SER A 40 -34.33 8.16 2.13
N GLY A 41 -34.95 7.45 3.07
CA GLY A 41 -35.99 7.99 3.93
C GLY A 41 -35.43 8.62 5.19
N ASP A 42 -36.17 9.57 5.76
CA ASP A 42 -35.83 10.13 7.06
C ASP A 42 -36.31 9.22 8.19
N VAL A 43 -35.40 8.81 9.05
CA VAL A 43 -35.67 7.94 10.20
C VAL A 43 -35.10 8.56 11.46
N THR A 44 -35.78 8.34 12.59
CA THR A 44 -35.28 8.75 13.91
C THR A 44 -34.20 7.80 14.36
N LEU A 45 -33.03 8.36 14.71
CA LEU A 45 -31.88 7.59 15.19
C LEU A 45 -32.04 7.12 16.63
N LYS A 46 -31.32 6.05 16.96
CA LYS A 46 -31.28 5.45 18.27
C LYS A 46 -29.87 5.41 18.84
N GLU A 47 -29.75 5.22 20.13
CA GLU A 47 -28.47 4.98 20.81
C GLU A 47 -27.71 3.83 20.15
N GLY A 48 -26.46 4.04 19.80
CA GLY A 48 -25.60 3.06 19.17
C GLY A 48 -25.77 2.91 17.66
N ASP A 49 -26.64 3.67 17.01
CA ASP A 49 -26.74 3.63 15.53
C ASP A 49 -25.43 4.04 14.85
N GLU A 50 -25.14 3.37 13.73
CA GLU A 50 -23.99 3.68 12.86
C GLU A 50 -24.48 4.40 11.61
N VAL A 51 -23.94 5.60 11.35
CA VAL A 51 -24.28 6.40 10.19
C VAL A 51 -23.03 6.77 9.40
N VAL A 52 -23.07 6.57 8.07
CA VAL A 52 -22.02 7.04 7.17
C VAL A 52 -22.65 8.03 6.20
N LEU A 53 -22.10 9.25 6.18
CA LEU A 53 -22.49 10.34 5.30
C LEU A 53 -21.40 10.55 4.23
N ILE A 54 -21.76 10.39 2.95
CA ILE A 54 -20.84 10.51 1.83
C ILE A 54 -21.35 11.61 0.89
N LYS A 55 -20.45 12.49 0.48
CA LYS A 55 -20.65 13.42 -0.63
C LYS A 55 -19.76 13.01 -1.78
N ARG A 56 -20.37 12.69 -2.91
CA ARG A 56 -19.64 12.19 -4.08
C ARG A 56 -18.61 13.23 -4.58
N GLY A 57 -17.39 12.75 -4.87
CA GLY A 57 -16.32 13.61 -5.37
C GLY A 57 -15.64 14.48 -4.30
N GLU A 58 -16.10 14.44 -3.05
CA GLU A 58 -15.40 15.09 -1.94
C GLU A 58 -14.25 14.22 -1.45
N VAL A 59 -13.07 14.80 -1.33
CA VAL A 59 -11.94 14.18 -0.65
C VAL A 59 -12.13 14.39 0.86
N PRO A 60 -12.29 13.32 1.67
CA PRO A 60 -12.42 13.48 3.12
C PRO A 60 -11.20 14.21 3.69
N PRO A 61 -11.36 15.08 4.69
CA PRO A 61 -10.22 15.67 5.38
C PRO A 61 -9.36 14.59 6.05
N PRO A 62 -8.06 14.87 6.32
CA PRO A 62 -7.12 13.89 6.86
C PRO A 62 -7.66 13.13 8.07
N GLU A 63 -8.26 13.87 9.01
CA GLU A 63 -8.77 13.31 10.27
C GLU A 63 -9.97 12.37 10.05
N GLU A 64 -10.80 12.64 9.05
CA GLU A 64 -11.93 11.76 8.70
C GLU A 64 -11.42 10.50 8.03
N LEU A 65 -10.53 10.61 7.03
CA LEU A 65 -9.95 9.45 6.36
C LEU A 65 -9.15 8.58 7.35
N GLU A 66 -8.39 9.19 8.25
CA GLU A 66 -7.66 8.48 9.30
C GLU A 66 -8.59 7.68 10.21
N ALA A 67 -9.70 8.28 10.67
CA ALA A 67 -10.68 7.58 11.49
C ALA A 67 -11.30 6.38 10.76
N LEU A 68 -11.62 6.54 9.48
CA LEU A 68 -12.15 5.47 8.63
C LEU A 68 -11.14 4.32 8.45
N MET A 69 -9.85 4.64 8.31
CA MET A 69 -8.78 3.64 8.21
C MET A 69 -8.52 2.95 9.55
N MET A 70 -8.49 3.72 10.64
CA MET A 70 -8.33 3.17 12.00
C MET A 70 -9.44 2.18 12.38
N ALA A 71 -10.65 2.42 11.95
CA ALA A 71 -11.78 1.52 12.17
C ALA A 71 -11.58 0.12 11.55
N ARG A 72 -10.78 0.05 10.46
CA ARG A 72 -10.44 -1.22 9.79
C ARG A 72 -9.14 -1.85 10.29
N HIS A 73 -8.16 -1.02 10.66
CA HIS A 73 -6.81 -1.47 11.04
C HIS A 73 -6.61 -1.62 12.56
N THR A 74 -7.51 -1.10 13.37
CA THR A 74 -7.35 -0.79 14.79
C THR A 74 -6.37 0.36 15.07
N PRO A 75 -6.58 1.17 16.12
CA PRO A 75 -5.80 2.40 16.35
C PRO A 75 -4.28 2.17 16.46
N GLY A 76 -3.84 1.17 17.20
CA GLY A 76 -2.42 0.89 17.42
C GLY A 76 -1.68 0.47 16.14
N VAL A 77 -2.34 -0.27 15.24
CA VAL A 77 -1.80 -0.67 13.93
C VAL A 77 -1.67 0.55 13.03
N HIS A 78 -2.73 1.34 12.93
CA HIS A 78 -2.73 2.51 12.04
C HIS A 78 -1.61 3.51 12.38
N GLN A 79 -1.39 3.80 13.67
CA GLN A 79 -0.36 4.73 14.11
C GLN A 79 1.06 4.28 13.69
N LYS A 80 1.38 2.99 13.83
CA LYS A 80 2.67 2.43 13.40
C LYS A 80 2.85 2.53 11.89
N VAL A 81 1.82 2.19 11.11
CA VAL A 81 1.83 2.25 9.65
C VAL A 81 2.01 3.69 9.17
N LYS A 82 1.27 4.64 9.74
CA LYS A 82 1.37 6.08 9.42
C LYS A 82 2.74 6.67 9.76
N ALA A 83 3.43 6.18 10.77
CA ALA A 83 4.76 6.63 11.14
C ALA A 83 5.88 6.02 10.29
N ALA A 84 5.60 4.99 9.51
CA ALA A 84 6.63 4.24 8.79
C ALA A 84 7.06 4.93 7.49
N ARG A 85 8.34 4.71 7.14
CA ARG A 85 8.98 5.13 5.88
C ARG A 85 9.53 3.89 5.18
N ILE A 86 9.13 3.66 3.94
CA ILE A 86 9.50 2.47 3.18
C ILE A 86 10.15 2.87 1.86
N GLY A 87 11.28 2.23 1.54
CA GLY A 87 11.96 2.35 0.26
C GLY A 87 11.44 1.31 -0.73
N ILE A 88 11.25 1.71 -1.99
CA ILE A 88 10.91 0.80 -3.09
C ILE A 88 11.88 1.05 -4.24
N ALA A 89 12.72 0.09 -4.52
CA ALA A 89 13.70 0.12 -5.60
C ALA A 89 13.18 -0.63 -6.82
N GLY A 90 12.81 0.12 -7.85
CA GLY A 90 12.12 -0.34 -9.05
C GLY A 90 10.60 -0.24 -8.94
N LEU A 91 9.96 0.27 -10.00
CA LEU A 91 8.50 0.46 -10.11
C LEU A 91 7.89 -0.39 -11.22
N GLY A 92 8.48 -1.55 -11.46
CA GLY A 92 7.95 -2.57 -12.36
C GLY A 92 6.71 -3.28 -11.79
N GLY A 93 6.45 -4.51 -12.20
CA GLY A 93 5.28 -5.30 -11.78
C GLY A 93 5.17 -5.48 -10.27
N LEU A 94 6.29 -5.77 -9.60
CA LEU A 94 6.34 -5.89 -8.15
C LEU A 94 6.21 -4.52 -7.47
N GLY A 95 7.15 -3.62 -7.74
CA GLY A 95 7.25 -2.36 -7.00
C GLY A 95 6.02 -1.47 -7.15
N SER A 96 5.42 -1.39 -8.35
CA SER A 96 4.18 -0.64 -8.53
C SER A 96 3.01 -1.23 -7.72
N SER A 97 2.91 -2.56 -7.66
CA SER A 97 1.87 -3.24 -6.89
C SER A 97 2.09 -3.12 -5.38
N VAL A 98 3.34 -3.20 -4.92
CA VAL A 98 3.70 -2.95 -3.50
C VAL A 98 3.39 -1.51 -3.10
N ALA A 99 3.76 -0.52 -3.93
CA ALA A 99 3.48 0.89 -3.67
C ALA A 99 1.98 1.16 -3.50
N VAL A 100 1.17 0.61 -4.41
CA VAL A 100 -0.31 0.70 -4.33
C VAL A 100 -0.84 0.04 -3.05
N ALA A 101 -0.39 -1.16 -2.71
CA ALA A 101 -0.83 -1.87 -1.51
C ALA A 101 -0.50 -1.10 -0.24
N LEU A 102 0.73 -0.58 -0.12
CA LEU A 102 1.18 0.20 1.04
C LEU A 102 0.48 1.56 1.14
N ALA A 103 0.20 2.24 0.02
CA ALA A 103 -0.58 3.48 0.03
C ALA A 103 -2.02 3.25 0.51
N ARG A 104 -2.65 2.13 0.12
CA ARG A 104 -4.01 1.76 0.58
C ARG A 104 -4.09 1.51 2.07
N VAL A 105 -3.05 1.00 2.70
CA VAL A 105 -3.01 0.84 4.16
C VAL A 105 -2.53 2.09 4.90
N GLY A 106 -2.24 3.18 4.18
CA GLY A 106 -1.91 4.48 4.78
C GLY A 106 -0.50 4.57 5.34
N ILE A 107 0.47 3.96 4.65
CA ILE A 107 1.88 4.17 4.98
C ILE A 107 2.21 5.68 4.99
N GLY A 108 3.03 6.14 5.92
CA GLY A 108 3.32 7.57 6.03
C GLY A 108 4.14 8.10 4.87
N VAL A 109 5.25 7.45 4.54
CA VAL A 109 6.16 7.88 3.48
C VAL A 109 6.61 6.71 2.62
N LEU A 110 6.54 6.88 1.31
CA LEU A 110 7.14 6.00 0.31
C LEU A 110 8.29 6.73 -0.38
N VAL A 111 9.50 6.20 -0.29
CA VAL A 111 10.65 6.63 -1.07
C VAL A 111 10.77 5.67 -2.26
N ILE A 112 10.50 6.16 -3.46
CA ILE A 112 10.44 5.33 -4.67
C ILE A 112 11.52 5.74 -5.65
N ALA A 113 12.15 4.78 -6.32
CA ALA A 113 13.19 5.04 -7.30
C ALA A 113 13.04 4.12 -8.52
N ASP A 114 13.05 4.72 -9.70
CA ASP A 114 13.06 4.04 -11.01
C ASP A 114 13.60 5.02 -12.06
N PHE A 115 14.14 4.52 -13.16
CA PHE A 115 14.65 5.37 -14.26
C PHE A 115 13.85 5.20 -15.55
N ASP A 116 12.94 4.22 -15.60
CA ASP A 116 12.20 3.88 -16.81
C ASP A 116 10.98 4.78 -17.04
N VAL A 117 10.47 4.69 -18.25
CA VAL A 117 9.16 5.21 -18.64
C VAL A 117 8.12 4.10 -18.70
N VAL A 118 6.85 4.48 -18.65
CA VAL A 118 5.73 3.55 -18.84
C VAL A 118 5.64 3.14 -20.31
N GLU A 119 5.76 1.86 -20.58
CA GLU A 119 5.64 1.27 -21.92
C GLU A 119 4.29 0.52 -22.07
N PRO A 120 3.76 0.37 -23.30
CA PRO A 120 2.56 -0.43 -23.53
C PRO A 120 2.64 -1.87 -23.00
N SER A 121 3.82 -2.48 -23.09
CA SER A 121 4.09 -3.84 -22.59
C SER A 121 4.04 -3.96 -21.06
N ASN A 122 4.09 -2.85 -20.36
CA ASN A 122 4.04 -2.82 -18.88
C ASN A 122 2.61 -3.01 -18.35
N LEU A 123 1.60 -2.60 -19.12
CA LEU A 123 0.21 -2.59 -18.69
C LEU A 123 -0.35 -3.98 -18.37
N ASN A 124 0.32 -5.05 -18.81
CA ASN A 124 -0.10 -6.41 -18.50
C ASN A 124 0.10 -6.82 -17.03
N ARG A 125 0.93 -6.05 -16.25
CA ARG A 125 1.28 -6.42 -14.86
C ARG A 125 1.68 -5.26 -13.95
N GLN A 126 1.85 -4.04 -14.47
CA GLN A 126 2.24 -2.86 -13.69
C GLN A 126 1.01 -1.97 -13.43
N GLN A 127 1.05 -1.19 -12.37
CA GLN A 127 -0.09 -0.39 -11.90
C GLN A 127 -0.16 0.99 -12.59
N TYR A 128 -0.10 0.97 -13.92
CA TYR A 128 -0.20 2.17 -14.77
C TYR A 128 -1.42 2.08 -15.67
N PHE A 129 -1.80 3.22 -16.24
CA PHE A 129 -2.94 3.37 -17.12
C PHE A 129 -2.49 3.72 -18.55
N VAL A 130 -3.39 3.51 -19.53
CA VAL A 130 -3.09 3.74 -20.96
C VAL A 130 -2.65 5.17 -21.22
N GLU A 131 -3.29 6.13 -20.56
CA GLU A 131 -2.97 7.56 -20.68
C GLU A 131 -1.59 7.95 -20.12
N GLN A 132 -0.96 7.07 -19.34
CA GLN A 132 0.36 7.30 -18.76
C GLN A 132 1.52 6.74 -19.59
N ILE A 133 1.24 6.12 -20.75
CA ILE A 133 2.29 5.63 -21.64
C ILE A 133 3.22 6.77 -22.04
N GLY A 134 4.52 6.57 -21.86
CA GLY A 134 5.57 7.56 -22.12
C GLY A 134 5.91 8.47 -20.93
N MET A 135 5.13 8.48 -19.86
CA MET A 135 5.49 9.17 -18.63
C MET A 135 6.62 8.44 -17.91
N SER A 136 7.43 9.17 -17.13
CA SER A 136 8.32 8.54 -16.14
C SER A 136 7.50 7.66 -15.19
N LYS A 137 7.99 6.45 -14.87
CA LYS A 137 7.31 5.57 -13.91
C LYS A 137 7.17 6.21 -12.53
N VAL A 138 8.13 7.02 -12.13
CA VAL A 138 8.11 7.74 -10.86
C VAL A 138 6.95 8.74 -10.84
N GLU A 139 6.82 9.60 -11.84
CA GLU A 139 5.74 10.59 -11.90
C GLU A 139 4.36 9.93 -12.07
N ALA A 140 4.24 8.95 -12.96
CA ALA A 140 3.00 8.19 -13.11
C ALA A 140 2.57 7.51 -11.79
N MET A 141 3.53 6.95 -11.04
CA MET A 141 3.24 6.34 -9.74
C MET A 141 2.83 7.37 -8.70
N LYS A 142 3.47 8.53 -8.62
CA LYS A 142 3.07 9.63 -7.73
C LYS A 142 1.63 10.07 -7.98
N GLU A 143 1.24 10.24 -9.24
CA GLU A 143 -0.14 10.56 -9.61
C GLU A 143 -1.12 9.48 -9.16
N ASN A 144 -0.80 8.20 -9.39
CA ASN A 144 -1.66 7.08 -9.03
C ASN A 144 -1.82 6.96 -7.52
N LEU A 145 -0.72 7.11 -6.76
CA LEU A 145 -0.75 7.05 -5.31
C LEU A 145 -1.54 8.21 -4.70
N ALA A 146 -1.43 9.43 -5.24
CA ALA A 146 -2.23 10.58 -4.82
C ALA A 146 -3.73 10.37 -5.02
N ARG A 147 -4.14 9.64 -6.08
CA ARG A 147 -5.54 9.26 -6.33
C ARG A 147 -6.04 8.14 -5.40
N ILE A 148 -5.13 7.31 -4.88
CA ILE A 148 -5.45 6.22 -3.94
C ILE A 148 -5.56 6.75 -2.51
N ASN A 149 -4.55 7.50 -2.08
CA ASN A 149 -4.50 8.10 -0.75
C ASN A 149 -3.68 9.41 -0.81
N PRO A 150 -4.33 10.57 -0.84
CA PRO A 150 -3.65 11.86 -1.01
C PRO A 150 -2.77 12.26 0.18
N TYR A 151 -2.82 11.54 1.29
CA TYR A 151 -2.08 11.84 2.51
C TYR A 151 -0.80 11.02 2.68
N VAL A 152 -0.54 10.06 1.80
CA VAL A 152 0.75 9.36 1.72
C VAL A 152 1.77 10.30 1.08
N GLN A 153 2.88 10.54 1.76
CA GLN A 153 3.98 11.30 1.19
C GLN A 153 4.81 10.42 0.26
N VAL A 154 5.07 10.90 -0.94
CA VAL A 154 5.84 10.17 -1.94
C VAL A 154 7.08 10.97 -2.34
N GLU A 155 8.25 10.46 -1.97
CA GLU A 155 9.56 10.99 -2.38
C GLU A 155 10.02 10.16 -3.59
N GLY A 156 10.01 10.77 -4.78
CA GLY A 156 10.33 10.08 -6.03
C GLY A 156 11.70 10.46 -6.57
N HIS A 157 12.45 9.46 -7.04
CA HIS A 157 13.78 9.62 -7.62
C HIS A 157 13.84 8.97 -9.01
N GLU A 158 13.94 9.80 -10.05
CA GLU A 158 14.14 9.34 -11.43
C GLU A 158 15.64 9.12 -11.66
N VAL A 159 16.14 7.92 -11.31
CA VAL A 159 17.58 7.65 -11.32
C VAL A 159 17.86 6.17 -11.54
N VAL A 160 18.95 5.87 -12.22
CA VAL A 160 19.52 4.53 -12.21
C VAL A 160 20.19 4.31 -10.87
N LEU A 161 19.73 3.30 -10.12
CA LEU A 161 20.28 2.96 -8.81
C LEU A 161 21.65 2.27 -8.97
N ASP A 162 22.58 2.66 -8.11
CA ASP A 162 23.92 2.11 -8.02
C ASP A 162 24.40 1.99 -6.55
N ARG A 163 25.61 1.44 -6.34
CA ARG A 163 26.18 1.26 -4.99
C ARG A 163 26.46 2.55 -4.22
N GLU A 164 26.49 3.69 -4.89
CA GLU A 164 26.80 4.99 -4.29
C GLU A 164 25.53 5.74 -3.89
N ASN A 165 24.51 5.74 -4.75
CA ASN A 165 23.28 6.49 -4.52
C ASN A 165 22.23 5.73 -3.67
N ILE A 166 22.23 4.40 -3.66
CA ILE A 166 21.31 3.59 -2.81
C ILE A 166 21.37 4.01 -1.34
N PRO A 167 22.54 4.10 -0.68
CA PRO A 167 22.59 4.51 0.72
C PRO A 167 22.11 5.95 0.95
N GLN A 168 22.24 6.83 -0.04
CA GLN A 168 21.79 8.22 0.06
C GLN A 168 20.27 8.34 -0.07
N ILE A 169 19.71 7.66 -1.07
CA ILE A 169 18.27 7.72 -1.38
C ILE A 169 17.46 7.03 -0.27
N PHE A 170 17.90 5.88 0.19
CA PHE A 170 17.16 5.07 1.15
C PHE A 170 17.62 5.19 2.60
N ALA A 171 18.47 6.17 2.93
CA ALA A 171 19.00 6.36 4.30
C ALA A 171 17.90 6.43 5.37
N SER A 172 16.76 7.02 5.06
CA SER A 172 15.64 7.22 5.99
C SER A 172 14.58 6.11 5.97
N THR A 173 14.79 5.03 5.22
CA THR A 173 13.83 3.95 5.05
C THR A 173 14.32 2.63 5.67
N PRO A 174 13.96 2.31 6.92
CA PRO A 174 14.46 1.11 7.60
C PRO A 174 14.18 -0.20 6.86
N ILE A 175 13.16 -0.21 6.00
CA ILE A 175 12.78 -1.36 5.18
C ILE A 175 12.82 -0.92 3.71
N ILE A 176 13.51 -1.72 2.89
CA ILE A 176 13.65 -1.50 1.45
C ILE A 176 13.08 -2.71 0.71
N VAL A 177 12.18 -2.46 -0.22
CA VAL A 177 11.65 -3.48 -1.14
C VAL A 177 12.46 -3.44 -2.42
N GLU A 178 13.10 -4.56 -2.76
CA GLU A 178 13.76 -4.76 -4.03
C GLU A 178 12.74 -5.31 -5.05
N ALA A 179 12.61 -4.64 -6.19
CA ALA A 179 11.64 -4.95 -7.22
C ALA A 179 12.21 -4.90 -8.66
N PHE A 180 13.48 -5.19 -8.85
CA PHE A 180 14.13 -5.26 -10.14
C PHE A 180 13.81 -6.54 -10.90
N ASP A 181 14.03 -6.53 -12.21
CA ASP A 181 13.90 -7.70 -13.07
C ASP A 181 15.25 -8.34 -13.41
N LYS A 182 16.36 -7.58 -13.37
CA LYS A 182 17.70 -8.07 -13.70
C LYS A 182 18.42 -8.62 -12.49
N ALA A 183 19.00 -9.81 -12.62
CA ALA A 183 19.69 -10.50 -11.53
C ALA A 183 20.86 -9.68 -10.97
N GLU A 184 21.63 -9.01 -11.83
CA GLU A 184 22.78 -8.20 -11.44
C GLU A 184 22.35 -6.99 -10.58
N MET A 185 21.20 -6.38 -10.91
CA MET A 185 20.66 -5.27 -10.14
C MET A 185 20.13 -5.73 -8.77
N LYS A 186 19.50 -6.91 -8.72
CA LYS A 186 19.09 -7.55 -7.45
C LYS A 186 20.28 -7.82 -6.55
N GLU A 187 21.31 -8.46 -7.07
CA GLU A 187 22.54 -8.73 -6.32
C GLU A 187 23.19 -7.44 -5.83
N MET A 188 23.29 -6.44 -6.70
CA MET A 188 23.89 -5.14 -6.38
C MET A 188 23.18 -4.45 -5.21
N ILE A 189 21.84 -4.34 -5.22
CA ILE A 189 21.12 -3.66 -4.13
C ILE A 189 21.16 -4.49 -2.85
N ILE A 190 20.98 -5.82 -2.92
CA ILE A 190 21.02 -6.68 -1.74
C ILE A 190 22.39 -6.54 -1.05
N THR A 191 23.48 -6.69 -1.80
CA THR A 191 24.83 -6.57 -1.24
C THR A 191 25.09 -5.17 -0.71
N THR A 192 24.67 -4.12 -1.42
CA THR A 192 24.87 -2.73 -0.97
C THR A 192 24.14 -2.46 0.34
N VAL A 193 22.89 -2.89 0.47
CA VAL A 193 22.12 -2.69 1.72
C VAL A 193 22.74 -3.45 2.87
N LEU A 194 23.08 -4.73 2.67
CA LEU A 194 23.68 -5.56 3.74
C LEU A 194 25.07 -5.07 4.17
N GLU A 195 25.89 -4.56 3.26
CA GLU A 195 27.26 -4.11 3.55
C GLU A 195 27.32 -2.67 4.08
N LYS A 196 26.52 -1.75 3.51
CA LYS A 196 26.65 -0.30 3.72
C LYS A 196 25.56 0.33 4.57
N MET A 197 24.44 -0.39 4.82
CA MET A 197 23.27 0.16 5.51
C MET A 197 22.90 -0.68 6.75
N PRO A 198 23.76 -0.69 7.78
CA PRO A 198 23.51 -1.49 8.97
C PRO A 198 22.18 -1.11 9.63
N GLY A 199 21.39 -2.11 10.01
CA GLY A 199 20.06 -1.93 10.61
C GLY A 199 18.90 -1.81 9.60
N HIS A 200 19.20 -1.73 8.30
CA HIS A 200 18.15 -1.79 7.27
C HIS A 200 17.79 -3.24 6.95
N VAL A 201 16.51 -3.46 6.63
CA VAL A 201 15.99 -4.74 6.18
C VAL A 201 15.68 -4.65 4.69
N ILE A 202 16.09 -5.65 3.91
CA ILE A 202 15.75 -5.76 2.50
C ILE A 202 14.77 -6.92 2.26
N VAL A 203 13.68 -6.61 1.55
CA VAL A 203 12.66 -7.56 1.12
C VAL A 203 12.79 -7.73 -0.39
N ALA A 204 13.48 -8.78 -0.80
CA ALA A 204 13.76 -9.09 -2.19
C ALA A 204 12.75 -10.09 -2.78
N ALA A 205 12.81 -10.30 -4.09
CA ALA A 205 11.96 -11.27 -4.77
C ALA A 205 12.73 -12.12 -5.78
N SER A 206 12.39 -13.42 -5.86
CA SER A 206 13.00 -14.37 -6.80
C SER A 206 12.02 -15.47 -7.20
N GLY A 207 11.91 -15.77 -8.51
CA GLY A 207 11.05 -16.85 -8.99
C GLY A 207 9.57 -16.49 -9.09
N LEU A 208 9.20 -15.66 -10.06
CA LEU A 208 7.85 -15.10 -10.21
C LEU A 208 7.21 -15.36 -11.57
N ALA A 209 7.97 -15.92 -12.52
CA ALA A 209 7.50 -16.07 -13.89
C ALA A 209 6.46 -17.19 -14.04
N GLY A 210 5.66 -17.08 -15.10
CA GLY A 210 4.69 -18.09 -15.48
C GLY A 210 3.40 -18.04 -14.68
N TYR A 211 2.77 -19.20 -14.59
CA TYR A 211 1.44 -19.44 -14.02
C TYR A 211 1.41 -20.67 -13.10
N GLY A 212 2.53 -20.96 -12.44
CA GLY A 212 2.63 -22.05 -11.47
C GLY A 212 1.68 -21.87 -10.28
N PRO A 213 1.57 -22.89 -9.40
CA PRO A 213 0.66 -22.86 -8.26
C PRO A 213 0.87 -21.62 -7.39
N SER A 214 -0.22 -20.99 -6.96
CA SER A 214 -0.17 -19.77 -6.12
C SER A 214 0.58 -20.00 -4.83
N ASN A 215 0.39 -21.14 -4.16
CA ASN A 215 1.03 -21.50 -2.90
C ASN A 215 2.52 -21.87 -3.02
N ALA A 216 3.08 -21.89 -4.25
CA ALA A 216 4.53 -22.02 -4.43
C ALA A 216 5.26 -20.70 -4.14
N ILE A 217 4.57 -19.56 -4.19
CA ILE A 217 5.13 -18.28 -3.74
C ILE A 217 5.18 -18.28 -2.21
N ARG A 218 6.37 -18.11 -1.67
CA ARG A 218 6.62 -18.12 -0.23
C ARG A 218 7.42 -16.91 0.17
N THR A 219 7.35 -16.56 1.44
CA THR A 219 8.24 -15.59 2.08
C THR A 219 9.23 -16.37 2.92
N GLU A 220 10.51 -16.17 2.69
CA GLU A 220 11.59 -16.87 3.41
C GLU A 220 12.55 -15.86 4.06
N LYS A 221 12.83 -16.02 5.34
CA LYS A 221 13.86 -15.25 6.06
C LYS A 221 15.21 -15.89 5.81
N ILE A 222 16.08 -15.26 5.06
CA ILE A 222 17.41 -15.76 4.70
C ILE A 222 18.44 -15.37 5.77
N SER A 223 18.29 -14.18 6.32
CA SER A 223 19.14 -13.66 7.40
C SER A 223 18.33 -12.66 8.24
N PRO A 224 18.85 -12.13 9.34
CA PRO A 224 18.14 -11.13 10.14
C PRO A 224 17.65 -9.93 9.34
N ASN A 225 18.35 -9.56 8.27
CA ASN A 225 18.08 -8.36 7.47
C ASN A 225 17.72 -8.66 6.00
N LEU A 226 17.52 -9.92 5.62
CA LEU A 226 17.21 -10.32 4.26
C LEU A 226 16.04 -11.30 4.23
N TYR A 227 15.00 -10.94 3.48
CA TYR A 227 13.87 -11.80 3.15
C TYR A 227 13.77 -11.95 1.63
N ILE A 228 13.37 -13.14 1.17
CA ILE A 228 13.12 -13.43 -0.24
C ILE A 228 11.68 -13.92 -0.41
N VAL A 229 10.97 -13.31 -1.34
CA VAL A 229 9.62 -13.70 -1.75
C VAL A 229 9.66 -14.34 -3.13
N GLY A 230 9.00 -15.47 -3.29
CA GLY A 230 8.90 -16.18 -4.58
C GLY A 230 9.00 -17.68 -4.43
N ASP A 231 9.11 -18.38 -5.57
CA ASP A 231 9.38 -19.83 -5.59
C ASP A 231 10.88 -20.14 -5.80
N GLN A 232 11.69 -19.10 -6.01
CA GLN A 232 13.15 -19.14 -6.22
C GLN A 232 13.60 -19.99 -7.44
N LEU A 233 12.67 -20.47 -8.26
CA LEU A 233 12.92 -21.38 -9.38
C LEU A 233 12.44 -20.84 -10.71
N SER A 234 11.30 -20.12 -10.73
CA SER A 234 10.63 -19.74 -11.97
C SER A 234 11.30 -18.51 -12.59
N ALA A 235 12.03 -18.72 -13.69
CA ALA A 235 12.58 -17.67 -14.53
C ALA A 235 11.69 -17.38 -15.75
N ALA A 236 11.71 -16.14 -16.23
CA ALA A 236 11.03 -15.75 -17.46
C ALA A 236 11.66 -16.45 -18.67
N ARG A 237 10.82 -17.12 -19.47
CA ARG A 237 11.21 -17.82 -20.70
C ARG A 237 10.04 -17.90 -21.67
N PRO A 238 10.26 -18.28 -22.96
CA PRO A 238 9.16 -18.48 -23.89
C PRO A 238 8.06 -19.40 -23.31
N GLY A 239 6.79 -18.94 -23.34
CA GLY A 239 5.64 -19.63 -22.75
C GLY A 239 5.47 -19.44 -21.22
N GLN A 240 6.42 -18.80 -20.54
CA GLN A 240 6.38 -18.52 -19.09
C GLN A 240 6.85 -17.10 -18.82
N GLY A 241 6.12 -16.11 -19.34
CA GLY A 241 6.40 -14.69 -19.13
C GLY A 241 5.92 -14.18 -17.77
N LEU A 242 6.14 -12.88 -17.53
CA LEU A 242 5.62 -12.20 -16.35
C LEU A 242 4.16 -11.76 -16.59
N MET A 243 3.25 -12.13 -15.69
CA MET A 243 1.82 -11.84 -15.79
C MET A 243 1.26 -11.36 -14.47
N ALA A 244 0.29 -10.43 -14.53
CA ALA A 244 -0.29 -9.75 -13.38
C ALA A 244 -0.69 -10.67 -12.21
N PRO A 245 -1.40 -11.80 -12.39
CA PRO A 245 -1.86 -12.58 -11.23
C PRO A 245 -0.71 -13.10 -10.36
N ARG A 246 0.31 -13.71 -10.96
CA ARG A 246 1.42 -14.29 -10.20
C ARG A 246 2.37 -13.21 -9.63
N VAL A 247 2.63 -12.17 -10.40
CA VAL A 247 3.38 -11.01 -9.95
C VAL A 247 2.65 -10.33 -8.79
N GLY A 248 1.32 -10.22 -8.87
CA GLY A 248 0.47 -9.67 -7.81
C GLY A 248 0.54 -10.47 -6.51
N ILE A 249 0.50 -11.82 -6.58
CA ILE A 249 0.67 -12.67 -5.39
C ILE A 249 2.00 -12.34 -4.70
N ALA A 250 3.10 -12.35 -5.42
CA ALA A 250 4.41 -12.06 -4.84
C ALA A 250 4.52 -10.64 -4.30
N ALA A 251 3.99 -9.64 -5.01
CA ALA A 251 3.96 -8.26 -4.55
C ALA A 251 3.19 -8.10 -3.23
N HIS A 252 2.08 -8.82 -3.06
CA HIS A 252 1.31 -8.78 -1.82
C HIS A 252 1.99 -9.56 -0.69
N HIS A 253 2.77 -10.61 -0.98
CA HIS A 253 3.66 -11.19 0.02
C HIS A 253 4.70 -10.18 0.51
N GLN A 254 5.37 -9.45 -0.41
CA GLN A 254 6.30 -8.37 -0.03
C GLN A 254 5.61 -7.29 0.80
N ALA A 255 4.45 -6.78 0.35
CA ALA A 255 3.72 -5.73 1.05
C ALA A 255 3.23 -6.19 2.44
N ASN A 256 2.74 -7.43 2.56
CA ASN A 256 2.32 -7.99 3.85
C ASN A 256 3.51 -8.19 4.79
N LEU A 257 4.65 -8.66 4.29
CA LEU A 257 5.87 -8.77 5.09
C LEU A 257 6.33 -7.39 5.58
N VAL A 258 6.32 -6.37 4.73
CA VAL A 258 6.62 -4.98 5.13
C VAL A 258 5.71 -4.56 6.28
N LEU A 259 4.41 -4.84 6.20
CA LEU A 259 3.46 -4.53 7.26
C LEU A 259 3.80 -5.27 8.56
N ARG A 260 4.10 -6.57 8.50
CA ARG A 260 4.52 -7.37 9.66
C ARG A 260 5.79 -6.81 10.32
N LEU A 261 6.79 -6.44 9.53
CA LEU A 261 8.03 -5.84 10.02
C LEU A 261 7.78 -4.49 10.72
N ILE A 262 6.92 -3.62 10.16
CA ILE A 262 6.49 -2.36 10.81
C ILE A 262 5.84 -2.63 12.17
N LEU A 263 5.05 -3.69 12.27
CA LEU A 263 4.34 -4.04 13.49
C LEU A 263 5.21 -4.76 14.51
N GLY A 264 6.41 -5.21 14.11
CA GLY A 264 7.33 -5.98 14.96
C GLY A 264 6.90 -7.43 15.14
N VAL A 265 6.25 -8.01 14.12
CA VAL A 265 5.81 -9.42 14.11
C VAL A 265 6.75 -10.22 13.23
N GLU A 266 7.36 -11.26 13.78
CA GLU A 266 8.24 -12.17 13.02
C GLU A 266 7.46 -12.98 11.99
N GLU A 267 8.10 -13.35 10.86
CA GLU A 267 7.42 -14.06 9.77
C GLU A 267 6.93 -15.44 10.20
N ASP A 268 7.69 -16.12 11.06
CA ASP A 268 7.37 -17.46 11.56
C ASP A 268 6.42 -17.46 12.77
N GLU A 269 6.07 -16.30 13.33
CA GLU A 269 5.13 -16.22 14.43
C GLU A 269 3.70 -16.45 13.92
N PRO A 270 2.98 -17.45 14.47
CA PRO A 270 1.55 -17.59 14.17
C PRO A 270 0.82 -16.34 14.65
N HIS A 271 -0.13 -15.89 13.85
CA HIS A 271 -1.02 -14.81 14.25
C HIS A 271 -1.81 -15.29 15.49
N VAL A 272 -1.43 -14.81 16.66
CA VAL A 272 -2.22 -15.03 17.88
C VAL A 272 -3.37 -14.02 17.82
N PRO A 273 -4.63 -14.46 17.81
CA PRO A 273 -5.80 -13.59 17.82
C PRO A 273 -5.91 -12.76 19.08
#